data_3a9cf10e028dd0dc71b3c7625a076771
#
_entry.id   3a9cf10e028dd0dc71b3c7625a076771
#
_cell.length_a   1.000
_cell.length_b   1.000
_cell.length_c   1.000
_cell.angle_alpha   90.00
_cell.angle_beta   90.00
_cell.angle_gamma   90.00
#
_symmetry.space_group_name_H-M   'P 1'
#
loop_
_entity.id
_entity.type
_entity.pdbx_description
1 polymer ?
#
loop_
_entity_poly.entity_id
_entity_poly.type
_entity_poly.pdbx_seq_one_letter_code
_entity_poly.pdbx_strand_id
1 'polypeptide(L)'
;NPQMYASLDAQWPELIKQDQLIILDEAQSYPVIFSRLRSAIDQDRQRTGRFLLLGSVSPALMKNVSESLAGRLAVIELTPFLLDETGTQKSDELWFYGGYPEGGVLDRTFYPSWQNDYIGTLTQRDLPNWGLSAKPAAAMRLLHMLSVAHAQNWNASKIGQSLGIDYKTVNGYMDYLTGSFIVRQLEPYFANLKKRLIKSPKMYLRDSGLLHSLLKLPDFNGLLSHPSAGASWEGFVIEQILGKLSYLDRQFSPYYLRTSDQKEIDLILDFGPKKWAIEIKLTSSPSPDDIAHFNKVADLIDADKRILVCRIEKPILSETCLVSDLPYLLSVLEQQS
;
A
#
# COMPACT_ATOMS: atom_id res chain seq x y z
N ASN A 1 -27.03 3.71 -13.82
CA ASN A 1 -28.27 3.65 -14.58
C ASN A 1 -29.27 4.66 -13.97
N PRO A 2 -29.77 5.68 -14.72
CA PRO A 2 -30.69 6.72 -14.19
C PRO A 2 -31.94 6.14 -13.53
N GLN A 3 -32.49 5.03 -14.04
CA GLN A 3 -33.65 4.36 -13.46
C GLN A 3 -33.38 3.78 -12.07
N MET A 4 -32.16 3.23 -11.84
CA MET A 4 -31.75 2.75 -10.51
C MET A 4 -31.66 3.91 -9.50
N TYR A 5 -31.12 5.05 -9.91
CA TYR A 5 -31.02 6.22 -9.02
C TYR A 5 -32.38 6.78 -8.66
N ALA A 6 -33.32 6.87 -9.63
CA ALA A 6 -34.70 7.28 -9.37
C ALA A 6 -35.43 6.30 -8.43
N SER A 7 -35.20 5.00 -8.58
CA SER A 7 -35.74 3.98 -7.68
C SER A 7 -35.16 4.09 -6.27
N LEU A 8 -33.85 4.27 -6.14
CA LEU A 8 -33.18 4.50 -4.85
C LEU A 8 -33.72 5.76 -4.18
N ASP A 9 -33.93 6.83 -4.94
CA ASP A 9 -34.50 8.08 -4.44
C ASP A 9 -35.92 7.90 -3.89
N ALA A 10 -36.76 7.18 -4.60
CA ALA A 10 -38.12 6.91 -4.16
C ALA A 10 -38.17 6.01 -2.90
N GLN A 11 -37.27 5.07 -2.78
CA GLN A 11 -37.20 4.10 -1.67
C GLN A 11 -36.43 4.63 -0.45
N TRP A 12 -35.64 5.69 -0.61
CA TRP A 12 -34.72 6.19 0.43
C TRP A 12 -35.40 6.43 1.80
N PRO A 13 -36.58 7.07 1.89
CA PRO A 13 -37.27 7.32 3.18
C PRO A 13 -37.62 6.03 3.94
N GLU A 14 -37.91 4.95 3.24
CA GLU A 14 -38.19 3.65 3.84
C GLU A 14 -36.91 2.85 4.16
N LEU A 15 -35.90 2.93 3.30
CA LEU A 15 -34.59 2.26 3.52
C LEU A 15 -33.93 2.74 4.81
N ILE A 16 -33.91 4.05 5.07
CA ILE A 16 -33.27 4.61 6.26
C ILE A 16 -33.95 4.27 7.58
N LYS A 17 -35.19 3.80 7.56
CA LYS A 17 -35.94 3.34 8.74
C LYS A 17 -35.65 1.88 9.11
N GLN A 18 -35.10 1.10 8.18
CA GLN A 18 -34.86 -0.31 8.38
C GLN A 18 -33.64 -0.52 9.34
N ASP A 19 -33.73 -1.60 10.13
CA ASP A 19 -32.65 -1.98 11.06
C ASP A 19 -31.49 -2.78 10.40
N GLN A 20 -31.60 -2.98 9.08
CA GLN A 20 -30.62 -3.74 8.30
C GLN A 20 -29.47 -2.83 7.85
N LEU A 21 -28.30 -3.46 7.62
CA LEU A 21 -27.17 -2.81 6.96
C LEU A 21 -27.54 -2.48 5.50
N ILE A 22 -27.36 -1.24 5.10
CA ILE A 22 -27.55 -0.78 3.73
C ILE A 22 -26.20 -0.76 3.04
N ILE A 23 -26.03 -1.57 2.00
CA ILE A 23 -24.81 -1.61 1.19
C ILE A 23 -25.06 -0.82 -0.10
N LEU A 24 -24.21 0.18 -0.35
CA LEU A 24 -24.22 1.00 -1.55
C LEU A 24 -22.95 0.74 -2.33
N ASP A 25 -23.08 -0.03 -3.41
CA ASP A 25 -21.98 -0.34 -4.30
C ASP A 25 -21.82 0.75 -5.35
N GLU A 26 -20.55 1.02 -5.76
CA GLU A 26 -20.18 2.08 -6.70
C GLU A 26 -20.78 3.46 -6.30
N ALA A 27 -20.76 3.76 -5.00
CA ALA A 27 -21.40 4.96 -4.42
C ALA A 27 -20.91 6.27 -5.09
N GLN A 28 -19.68 6.30 -5.61
CA GLN A 28 -19.12 7.44 -6.34
C GLN A 28 -19.86 7.76 -7.64
N SER A 29 -20.54 6.78 -8.22
CA SER A 29 -21.32 6.98 -9.45
C SER A 29 -22.60 7.80 -9.24
N TYR A 30 -22.96 8.04 -7.96
CA TYR A 30 -24.14 8.83 -7.58
C TYR A 30 -23.80 9.81 -6.43
N PRO A 31 -23.07 10.91 -6.67
CA PRO A 31 -22.58 11.82 -5.63
C PRO A 31 -23.65 12.43 -4.72
N VAL A 32 -24.89 12.56 -5.19
CA VAL A 32 -26.05 13.05 -4.41
C VAL A 32 -26.28 12.19 -3.16
N ILE A 33 -25.89 10.90 -3.19
CA ILE A 33 -26.06 9.98 -2.07
C ILE A 33 -25.34 10.46 -0.80
N PHE A 34 -24.17 11.13 -0.92
CA PHE A 34 -23.39 11.57 0.23
C PHE A 34 -24.13 12.61 1.08
N SER A 35 -24.89 13.54 0.45
CA SER A 35 -25.70 14.50 1.18
C SER A 35 -26.89 13.84 1.88
N ARG A 36 -27.48 12.81 1.27
CA ARG A 36 -28.57 12.01 1.85
C ARG A 36 -28.09 11.18 3.03
N LEU A 37 -26.94 10.53 2.89
CA LEU A 37 -26.28 9.79 3.98
C LEU A 37 -26.02 10.70 5.16
N ARG A 38 -25.45 11.90 4.90
CA ARG A 38 -25.24 12.90 5.96
C ARG A 38 -26.52 13.21 6.72
N SER A 39 -27.62 13.49 5.99
CA SER A 39 -28.91 13.79 6.61
C SER A 39 -29.43 12.61 7.43
N ALA A 40 -29.35 11.38 6.90
CA ALA A 40 -29.83 10.18 7.59
C ALA A 40 -28.99 9.85 8.84
N ILE A 41 -27.68 10.07 8.79
CA ILE A 41 -26.78 9.87 9.95
C ILE A 41 -27.02 10.94 11.01
N ASP A 42 -27.22 12.21 10.61
CA ASP A 42 -27.45 13.31 11.55
C ASP A 42 -28.77 13.21 12.29
N GLN A 43 -29.77 12.53 11.72
CA GLN A 43 -31.06 12.25 12.39
C GLN A 43 -30.92 11.24 13.54
N ASP A 44 -29.97 10.31 13.46
CA ASP A 44 -29.70 9.32 14.52
C ASP A 44 -28.20 8.96 14.55
N ARG A 45 -27.43 9.80 15.21
CA ARG A 45 -25.96 9.66 15.30
C ARG A 45 -25.50 8.51 16.20
N GLN A 46 -26.34 8.03 17.08
CA GLN A 46 -25.98 6.94 17.98
C GLN A 46 -26.04 5.58 17.29
N ARG A 47 -26.78 5.48 16.21
CA ARG A 47 -26.92 4.27 15.43
C ARG A 47 -25.76 4.15 14.41
N THR A 48 -24.70 3.47 14.80
CA THR A 48 -23.52 3.18 13.97
C THR A 48 -23.70 1.94 13.09
N GLY A 49 -22.84 1.72 12.09
CA GLY A 49 -22.85 0.52 11.25
C GLY A 49 -24.06 0.38 10.32
N ARG A 50 -24.74 1.49 9.99
CA ARG A 50 -25.95 1.48 9.14
C ARG A 50 -25.65 1.37 7.66
N PHE A 51 -24.54 1.92 7.23
CA PHE A 51 -24.20 2.07 5.81
C PHE A 51 -22.80 1.52 5.55
N LEU A 52 -22.69 0.70 4.52
CA LEU A 52 -21.42 0.27 3.94
C LEU A 52 -21.34 0.82 2.52
N LEU A 53 -20.37 1.66 2.26
CA LEU A 53 -20.12 2.23 0.94
C LEU A 53 -18.96 1.46 0.31
N LEU A 54 -19.21 0.88 -0.85
CA LEU A 54 -18.19 0.24 -1.66
C LEU A 54 -17.95 1.10 -2.90
N GLY A 55 -16.72 1.08 -3.39
CA GLY A 55 -16.40 1.77 -4.63
C GLY A 55 -14.92 1.97 -4.83
N SER A 56 -14.55 2.22 -6.08
CA SER A 56 -13.20 2.59 -6.45
C SER A 56 -12.88 3.98 -5.92
N VAL A 57 -11.69 4.13 -5.35
CA VAL A 57 -11.27 5.40 -4.78
C VAL A 57 -10.53 6.23 -5.82
N SER A 58 -11.03 7.43 -6.11
CA SER A 58 -10.22 8.47 -6.76
C SER A 58 -9.91 9.58 -5.75
N PRO A 59 -8.78 10.28 -5.88
CA PRO A 59 -8.44 11.40 -4.99
C PRO A 59 -9.53 12.48 -4.93
N ALA A 60 -10.17 12.75 -6.08
CA ALA A 60 -11.28 13.71 -6.16
C ALA A 60 -12.52 13.24 -5.40
N LEU A 61 -12.83 11.94 -5.47
CA LEU A 61 -13.93 11.36 -4.72
C LEU A 61 -13.70 11.43 -3.22
N MET A 62 -12.51 11.03 -2.76
CA MET A 62 -12.17 11.05 -1.33
C MET A 62 -12.29 12.45 -0.74
N LYS A 63 -11.93 13.48 -1.48
CA LYS A 63 -12.14 14.86 -1.07
C LYS A 63 -13.63 15.17 -0.87
N ASN A 64 -14.46 14.86 -1.85
CA ASN A 64 -15.91 15.10 -1.79
C ASN A 64 -16.58 14.30 -0.66
N VAL A 65 -16.21 13.05 -0.47
CA VAL A 65 -16.70 12.19 0.60
C VAL A 65 -16.28 12.74 1.97
N SER A 66 -15.02 13.09 2.11
CA SER A 66 -14.49 13.65 3.36
C SER A 66 -15.15 14.97 3.74
N GLU A 67 -15.42 15.85 2.77
CA GLU A 67 -16.14 17.12 3.01
C GLU A 67 -17.60 16.87 3.41
N SER A 68 -18.29 15.94 2.75
CA SER A 68 -19.71 15.66 3.01
C SER A 68 -19.95 14.86 4.28
N LEU A 69 -19.08 13.89 4.60
CA LEU A 69 -19.26 12.91 5.67
C LEU A 69 -18.19 13.05 6.79
N ALA A 70 -17.57 14.20 6.92
CA ALA A 70 -16.58 14.48 8.00
C ALA A 70 -17.13 14.10 9.38
N GLY A 71 -16.39 13.28 10.13
CA GLY A 71 -16.77 12.79 11.46
C GLY A 71 -17.97 11.82 11.48
N ARG A 72 -18.32 11.24 10.32
CA ARG A 72 -19.45 10.29 10.17
C ARG A 72 -19.04 9.01 9.45
N LEU A 73 -17.80 8.92 8.97
CA LEU A 73 -17.30 7.86 8.13
C LEU A 73 -16.01 7.32 8.71
N ALA A 74 -15.88 6.00 8.79
CA ALA A 74 -14.62 5.29 8.88
C ALA A 74 -14.22 4.79 7.50
N VAL A 75 -12.98 5.03 7.09
CA VAL A 75 -12.45 4.55 5.81
C VAL A 75 -11.67 3.28 6.07
N ILE A 76 -12.06 2.21 5.38
CA ILE A 76 -11.36 0.92 5.41
C ILE A 76 -10.79 0.70 4.02
N GLU A 77 -9.50 0.52 3.94
CA GLU A 77 -8.83 0.16 2.69
C GLU A 77 -8.88 -1.36 2.51
N LEU A 78 -9.46 -1.82 1.39
CA LEU A 78 -9.38 -3.22 1.00
C LEU A 78 -8.06 -3.43 0.25
N THR A 79 -7.10 -4.05 0.92
CA THR A 79 -5.81 -4.40 0.32
C THR A 79 -5.93 -5.63 -0.58
N PRO A 80 -4.97 -5.87 -1.50
CA PRO A 80 -4.75 -7.22 -2.03
C PRO A 80 -4.59 -8.23 -0.89
N PHE A 81 -4.79 -9.52 -1.15
CA PHE A 81 -4.69 -10.56 -0.13
C PHE A 81 -3.39 -10.49 0.65
N LEU A 82 -3.53 -10.61 1.97
CA LEU A 82 -2.42 -10.72 2.89
C LEU A 82 -2.01 -12.19 3.11
N LEU A 83 -0.80 -12.40 3.61
CA LEU A 83 -0.26 -13.72 3.88
C LEU A 83 -1.12 -14.51 4.88
N ASP A 84 -1.68 -13.82 5.88
CA ASP A 84 -2.58 -14.42 6.86
C ASP A 84 -3.88 -14.96 6.25
N GLU A 85 -4.34 -14.35 5.16
CA GLU A 85 -5.56 -14.76 4.46
C GLU A 85 -5.32 -15.94 3.51
N THR A 86 -4.10 -16.04 2.96
CA THR A 86 -3.74 -17.07 1.98
C THR A 86 -3.05 -18.27 2.59
N GLY A 87 -2.53 -18.13 3.80
CA GLY A 87 -1.74 -19.09 4.52
C GLY A 87 -0.23 -18.95 4.30
N THR A 88 0.53 -19.12 5.36
CA THR A 88 1.99 -18.88 5.41
C THR A 88 2.81 -19.73 4.42
N GLN A 89 2.32 -20.91 4.09
CA GLN A 89 2.90 -21.82 3.10
C GLN A 89 2.88 -21.25 1.67
N LYS A 90 2.05 -20.25 1.39
CA LYS A 90 1.94 -19.59 0.09
C LYS A 90 2.79 -18.32 -0.01
N SER A 91 3.72 -18.07 0.91
CA SER A 91 4.52 -16.84 0.95
C SER A 91 5.23 -16.56 -0.37
N ASP A 92 5.86 -17.54 -0.99
CA ASP A 92 6.57 -17.38 -2.26
C ASP A 92 5.60 -17.17 -3.44
N GLU A 93 4.46 -17.84 -3.42
CA GLU A 93 3.43 -17.67 -4.44
C GLU A 93 2.79 -16.28 -4.33
N LEU A 94 2.44 -15.84 -3.12
CA LEU A 94 1.91 -14.50 -2.88
C LEU A 94 2.91 -13.42 -3.27
N TRP A 95 4.17 -13.59 -2.92
CA TRP A 95 5.22 -12.65 -3.33
C TRP A 95 5.38 -12.59 -4.85
N PHE A 96 5.36 -13.74 -5.54
CA PHE A 96 5.59 -13.74 -6.99
C PHE A 96 4.35 -13.32 -7.79
N TYR A 97 3.20 -13.91 -7.51
CA TYR A 97 1.98 -13.67 -8.29
C TYR A 97 1.17 -12.46 -7.83
N GLY A 98 1.43 -11.94 -6.62
CA GLY A 98 0.67 -10.85 -6.02
C GLY A 98 -0.60 -11.31 -5.31
N GLY A 99 -1.25 -10.35 -4.66
CA GLY A 99 -2.42 -10.60 -3.81
C GLY A 99 -3.78 -10.34 -4.49
N TYR A 100 -3.83 -10.08 -5.80
CA TYR A 100 -5.11 -10.00 -6.50
C TYR A 100 -5.75 -11.39 -6.60
N PRO A 101 -7.10 -11.51 -6.47
CA PRO A 101 -7.79 -12.81 -6.53
C PRO A 101 -7.55 -13.53 -7.84
N GLU A 102 -7.82 -12.86 -8.96
CA GLU A 102 -7.63 -13.38 -10.31
C GLU A 102 -6.22 -13.05 -10.82
N GLY A 103 -5.58 -14.00 -11.48
CA GLY A 103 -4.21 -13.85 -11.98
C GLY A 103 -3.13 -13.77 -10.89
N GLY A 104 -3.51 -13.79 -9.60
CA GLY A 104 -2.65 -13.73 -8.44
C GLY A 104 -2.58 -15.05 -7.68
N VAL A 105 -2.37 -14.95 -6.37
CA VAL A 105 -2.11 -16.10 -5.47
C VAL A 105 -3.23 -17.14 -5.43
N LEU A 106 -4.49 -16.76 -5.69
CA LEU A 106 -5.61 -17.71 -5.65
C LEU A 106 -5.80 -18.44 -6.98
N ASP A 107 -5.61 -17.75 -8.10
CA ASP A 107 -5.68 -18.35 -9.43
C ASP A 107 -4.57 -17.79 -10.32
N ARG A 108 -3.46 -18.50 -10.35
CA ARG A 108 -2.27 -18.15 -11.14
C ARG A 108 -2.33 -18.58 -12.61
N THR A 109 -3.41 -19.24 -13.03
CA THR A 109 -3.54 -19.81 -14.37
C THR A 109 -3.37 -18.75 -15.46
N PHE A 110 -3.84 -17.53 -15.19
CA PHE A 110 -3.82 -16.40 -16.12
C PHE A 110 -2.65 -15.44 -15.93
N TYR A 111 -1.69 -15.76 -15.06
CA TYR A 111 -0.48 -14.93 -14.92
C TYR A 111 0.45 -15.10 -16.14
N PRO A 112 1.03 -14.06 -16.73
CA PRO A 112 0.88 -12.63 -16.43
C PRO A 112 -0.20 -11.93 -17.28
N SER A 113 -1.03 -12.66 -18.03
CA SER A 113 -2.02 -12.09 -18.95
C SER A 113 -3.01 -11.19 -18.22
N TRP A 114 -3.52 -11.66 -17.07
CA TRP A 114 -4.46 -10.89 -16.25
C TRP A 114 -3.85 -9.56 -15.80
N GLN A 115 -2.60 -9.56 -15.31
CA GLN A 115 -1.91 -8.34 -14.88
C GLN A 115 -1.73 -7.35 -16.05
N ASN A 116 -1.40 -7.84 -17.23
CA ASN A 116 -1.25 -7.01 -18.42
C ASN A 116 -2.60 -6.37 -18.82
N ASP A 117 -3.68 -7.15 -18.78
CA ASP A 117 -5.03 -6.67 -19.08
C ASP A 117 -5.51 -5.68 -18.03
N TYR A 118 -5.23 -5.94 -16.74
CA TYR A 118 -5.53 -5.02 -15.65
C TYR A 118 -4.79 -3.69 -15.80
N ILE A 119 -3.47 -3.72 -16.05
CA ILE A 119 -2.65 -2.51 -16.28
C ILE A 119 -3.14 -1.77 -17.53
N GLY A 120 -3.50 -2.51 -18.58
CA GLY A 120 -4.09 -1.94 -19.80
C GLY A 120 -5.39 -1.20 -19.50
N THR A 121 -6.31 -1.84 -18.78
CA THR A 121 -7.60 -1.25 -18.39
C THR A 121 -7.40 -0.05 -17.46
N LEU A 122 -6.53 -0.18 -16.47
CA LEU A 122 -6.18 0.90 -15.55
C LEU A 122 -5.70 2.15 -16.28
N THR A 123 -4.78 2.00 -17.23
CA THR A 123 -4.19 3.13 -17.94
C THR A 123 -5.09 3.72 -19.00
N GLN A 124 -5.93 2.91 -19.68
CA GLN A 124 -6.78 3.35 -20.78
C GLN A 124 -8.15 3.86 -20.33
N ARG A 125 -8.70 3.33 -19.26
CA ARG A 125 -10.05 3.62 -18.79
C ARG A 125 -10.10 4.24 -17.39
N ASP A 126 -9.48 3.58 -16.40
CA ASP A 126 -9.73 3.90 -15.00
C ASP A 126 -9.01 5.18 -14.56
N LEU A 127 -7.72 5.30 -14.83
CA LEU A 127 -6.96 6.54 -14.49
C LEU A 127 -7.54 7.78 -15.18
N PRO A 128 -7.89 7.76 -16.49
CA PRO A 128 -8.59 8.88 -17.13
C PRO A 128 -9.95 9.17 -16.50
N ASN A 129 -10.76 8.14 -16.20
CA ASN A 129 -12.08 8.32 -15.57
C ASN A 129 -11.98 8.89 -14.16
N TRP A 130 -10.90 8.62 -13.44
CA TRP A 130 -10.63 9.18 -12.12
C TRP A 130 -10.05 10.60 -12.18
N GLY A 131 -9.78 11.13 -13.38
CA GLY A 131 -9.34 12.49 -13.62
C GLY A 131 -7.86 12.65 -13.93
N LEU A 132 -7.11 11.56 -14.15
CA LEU A 132 -5.73 11.66 -14.59
C LEU A 132 -5.68 12.19 -16.03
N SER A 133 -5.09 13.36 -16.24
CA SER A 133 -4.99 14.01 -17.57
C SER A 133 -3.90 13.41 -18.48
N ALA A 134 -3.22 12.32 -18.06
CA ALA A 134 -2.19 11.66 -18.82
C ALA A 134 -2.77 10.89 -20.02
N LYS A 135 -2.10 10.93 -21.16
CA LYS A 135 -2.39 10.01 -22.27
C LYS A 135 -2.09 8.57 -21.80
N PRO A 136 -2.90 7.56 -22.20
CA PRO A 136 -2.68 6.16 -21.79
C PRO A 136 -1.25 5.66 -22.00
N ALA A 137 -0.63 6.00 -23.14
CA ALA A 137 0.75 5.63 -23.43
C ALA A 137 1.76 6.27 -22.44
N ALA A 138 1.51 7.49 -21.99
CA ALA A 138 2.36 8.14 -21.00
C ALA A 138 2.18 7.52 -19.60
N ALA A 139 0.94 7.19 -19.23
CA ALA A 139 0.64 6.48 -17.99
C ALA A 139 1.29 5.09 -17.95
N MET A 140 1.22 4.34 -19.04
CA MET A 140 1.88 3.03 -19.18
C MET A 140 3.40 3.16 -19.04
N ARG A 141 4.02 4.15 -19.75
CA ARG A 141 5.47 4.40 -19.63
C ARG A 141 5.86 4.78 -18.21
N LEU A 142 5.05 5.59 -17.53
CA LEU A 142 5.26 5.93 -16.12
C LEU A 142 5.27 4.67 -15.25
N LEU A 143 4.29 3.78 -15.38
CA LEU A 143 4.24 2.54 -14.60
C LEU A 143 5.48 1.65 -14.83
N HIS A 144 5.94 1.51 -16.08
CA HIS A 144 7.20 0.81 -16.36
C HIS A 144 8.42 1.50 -15.72
N MET A 145 8.48 2.83 -15.72
CA MET A 145 9.57 3.54 -15.04
C MET A 145 9.51 3.37 -13.52
N LEU A 146 8.31 3.35 -12.96
CA LEU A 146 8.08 3.08 -11.53
C LEU A 146 8.48 1.65 -11.15
N SER A 147 8.23 0.66 -12.01
CA SER A 147 8.66 -0.71 -11.71
C SER A 147 10.19 -0.85 -11.62
N VAL A 148 10.93 -0.14 -12.48
CA VAL A 148 12.41 -0.10 -12.41
C VAL A 148 12.92 0.72 -11.23
N ALA A 149 12.18 1.76 -10.80
CA ALA A 149 12.51 2.61 -9.67
C ALA A 149 11.91 2.14 -8.34
N HIS A 150 11.33 0.93 -8.29
CA HIS A 150 10.72 0.36 -7.09
C HIS A 150 11.72 0.34 -5.91
N ALA A 151 11.25 0.69 -4.71
CA ALA A 151 12.02 0.86 -3.48
C ALA A 151 13.14 1.94 -3.58
N GLN A 152 13.06 2.86 -4.54
CA GLN A 152 14.01 3.96 -4.65
C GLN A 152 13.39 5.29 -4.20
N ASN A 153 14.24 6.24 -3.85
CA ASN A 153 13.82 7.60 -3.56
C ASN A 153 13.19 8.26 -4.79
N TRP A 154 12.00 8.83 -4.61
CA TRP A 154 11.26 9.48 -5.65
C TRP A 154 12.00 10.67 -6.24
N ASN A 155 12.12 10.72 -7.56
CA ASN A 155 12.74 11.80 -8.30
C ASN A 155 11.88 12.19 -9.52
N ALA A 156 10.91 13.08 -9.30
CA ALA A 156 10.00 13.55 -10.34
C ALA A 156 10.72 14.23 -11.51
N SER A 157 11.85 14.91 -11.26
CA SER A 157 12.61 15.58 -12.33
C SER A 157 13.25 14.58 -13.29
N LYS A 158 13.84 13.50 -12.78
CA LYS A 158 14.40 12.41 -13.59
C LYS A 158 13.34 11.71 -14.44
N ILE A 159 12.19 11.42 -13.84
CA ILE A 159 11.05 10.80 -14.53
C ILE A 159 10.48 11.77 -15.59
N GLY A 160 10.28 13.04 -15.25
CA GLY A 160 9.77 14.05 -16.16
C GLY A 160 10.66 14.26 -17.37
N GLN A 161 11.97 14.31 -17.16
CA GLN A 161 12.94 14.39 -18.27
C GLN A 161 12.78 13.21 -19.25
N SER A 162 12.60 12.00 -18.73
CA SER A 162 12.44 10.80 -19.56
C SER A 162 11.08 10.73 -20.25
N LEU A 163 10.02 11.32 -19.68
CA LEU A 163 8.68 11.37 -20.27
C LEU A 163 8.46 12.60 -21.16
N GLY A 164 9.37 13.59 -21.12
CA GLY A 164 9.21 14.85 -21.86
C GLY A 164 8.14 15.78 -21.26
N ILE A 165 7.93 15.71 -19.94
CA ILE A 165 6.96 16.53 -19.19
C ILE A 165 7.62 17.16 -17.96
N ASP A 166 7.01 18.21 -17.41
CA ASP A 166 7.55 18.87 -16.23
C ASP A 166 7.33 18.06 -14.94
N TYR A 167 8.16 18.33 -13.93
CA TYR A 167 8.15 17.57 -12.67
C TYR A 167 6.85 17.76 -11.86
N LYS A 168 6.13 18.88 -12.02
CA LYS A 168 4.86 19.12 -11.31
C LYS A 168 3.78 18.22 -11.87
N THR A 169 3.74 18.07 -13.20
CA THR A 169 2.85 17.12 -13.87
C THR A 169 3.13 15.68 -13.44
N VAL A 170 4.42 15.30 -13.33
CA VAL A 170 4.81 13.96 -12.83
C VAL A 170 4.35 13.74 -11.39
N ASN A 171 4.53 14.73 -10.50
CA ASN A 171 4.03 14.63 -9.13
C ASN A 171 2.50 14.51 -9.10
N GLY A 172 1.78 15.27 -9.92
CA GLY A 172 0.33 15.11 -10.03
C GLY A 172 -0.07 13.70 -10.46
N TYR A 173 0.67 13.07 -11.39
CA TYR A 173 0.42 11.68 -11.77
C TYR A 173 0.70 10.71 -10.61
N MET A 174 1.78 10.96 -9.84
CA MET A 174 2.11 10.16 -8.66
C MET A 174 1.03 10.28 -7.59
N ASP A 175 0.46 11.47 -7.36
CA ASP A 175 -0.62 11.69 -6.40
C ASP A 175 -1.87 10.87 -6.78
N TYR A 176 -2.19 10.79 -8.09
CA TYR A 176 -3.28 9.92 -8.57
C TYR A 176 -2.98 8.43 -8.34
N LEU A 177 -1.78 7.96 -8.66
CA LEU A 177 -1.40 6.56 -8.47
C LEU A 177 -1.37 6.19 -6.98
N THR A 178 -0.94 7.10 -6.11
CA THR A 178 -0.96 6.92 -4.66
C THR A 178 -2.40 6.93 -4.13
N GLY A 179 -3.21 7.89 -4.54
CA GLY A 179 -4.61 7.97 -4.14
C GLY A 179 -5.49 6.85 -4.69
N SER A 180 -5.03 6.15 -5.73
CA SER A 180 -5.69 4.96 -6.31
C SER A 180 -5.12 3.64 -5.77
N PHE A 181 -4.29 3.69 -4.74
CA PHE A 181 -3.67 2.54 -4.08
C PHE A 181 -2.79 1.65 -4.99
N ILE A 182 -2.34 2.17 -6.14
CA ILE A 182 -1.41 1.47 -7.03
C ILE A 182 0.03 1.61 -6.55
N VAL A 183 0.35 2.79 -6.00
CA VAL A 183 1.68 3.14 -5.50
C VAL A 183 1.58 3.57 -4.04
N ARG A 184 2.55 3.16 -3.25
CA ARG A 184 2.81 3.72 -1.92
C ARG A 184 4.01 4.65 -1.98
N GLN A 185 3.86 5.82 -1.38
CA GLN A 185 4.97 6.69 -1.03
C GLN A 185 5.21 6.55 0.47
N LEU A 186 6.39 6.04 0.84
CA LEU A 186 6.80 5.93 2.23
C LEU A 186 7.63 7.16 2.57
N GLU A 187 7.10 7.98 3.50
CA GLU A 187 7.69 9.25 3.85
C GLU A 187 9.00 9.07 4.66
N PRO A 188 9.96 9.99 4.51
CA PRO A 188 11.16 9.96 5.33
C PRO A 188 10.87 10.33 6.79
N TYR A 189 11.49 9.63 7.72
CA TYR A 189 11.43 9.95 9.13
C TYR A 189 12.28 11.19 9.43
N PHE A 190 11.67 12.25 9.94
CA PHE A 190 12.35 13.47 10.33
C PHE A 190 12.69 13.43 11.82
N ALA A 191 13.88 12.95 12.15
CA ALA A 191 14.44 13.10 13.48
C ALA A 191 15.35 14.33 13.51
N ASN A 192 15.49 14.97 14.68
CA ASN A 192 16.49 16.02 14.91
C ASN A 192 17.91 15.42 14.98
N LEU A 193 18.32 14.77 13.89
CA LEU A 193 19.62 14.15 13.79
C LEU A 193 20.67 15.21 13.40
N LYS A 194 21.89 15.08 13.95
CA LYS A 194 23.04 15.88 13.51
C LYS A 194 23.45 15.58 12.05
N LYS A 195 22.85 14.57 11.42
CA LYS A 195 23.11 14.13 10.05
C LYS A 195 22.09 14.65 9.08
N ARG A 196 22.55 14.93 7.85
CA ARG A 196 21.65 15.32 6.75
C ARG A 196 20.85 14.10 6.28
N LEU A 197 19.51 14.21 6.29
CA LEU A 197 18.58 13.19 5.85
C LEU A 197 18.16 13.39 4.39
N ILE A 198 17.85 12.32 3.69
CA ILE A 198 17.15 12.33 2.42
C ILE A 198 15.70 12.73 2.68
N LYS A 199 15.16 13.65 1.89
CA LYS A 199 13.83 14.24 2.12
C LYS A 199 12.75 13.76 1.15
N SER A 200 13.11 13.07 0.07
CA SER A 200 12.13 12.54 -0.88
C SER A 200 11.61 11.18 -0.40
N PRO A 201 10.31 10.88 -0.61
CA PRO A 201 9.75 9.59 -0.21
C PRO A 201 10.39 8.42 -0.99
N LYS A 202 10.37 7.22 -0.43
CA LYS A 202 10.58 5.97 -1.16
C LYS A 202 9.28 5.56 -1.86
N MET A 203 9.39 5.00 -3.05
CA MET A 203 8.24 4.64 -3.86
C MET A 203 8.16 3.12 -4.05
N TYR A 204 6.97 2.56 -3.87
CA TYR A 204 6.69 1.14 -4.05
C TYR A 204 5.44 0.94 -4.90
N LEU A 205 5.48 0.06 -5.89
CA LEU A 205 4.28 -0.56 -6.43
C LEU A 205 3.74 -1.52 -5.36
N ARG A 206 2.46 -1.38 -5.01
CA ARG A 206 1.91 -2.05 -3.83
C ARG A 206 1.67 -3.54 -4.02
N ASP A 207 1.30 -3.96 -5.23
CA ASP A 207 1.16 -5.37 -5.56
C ASP A 207 2.40 -5.90 -6.28
N SER A 208 2.98 -6.95 -5.73
CA SER A 208 4.21 -7.54 -6.26
C SER A 208 3.99 -8.28 -7.58
N GLY A 209 2.80 -8.83 -7.83
CA GLY A 209 2.46 -9.47 -9.10
C GLY A 209 2.39 -8.46 -10.24
N LEU A 210 1.82 -7.27 -10.00
CA LEU A 210 1.85 -6.16 -10.96
C LEU A 210 3.29 -5.69 -11.21
N LEU A 211 4.10 -5.56 -10.16
CA LEU A 211 5.52 -5.21 -10.29
C LEU A 211 6.25 -6.21 -11.19
N HIS A 212 6.10 -7.51 -10.94
CA HIS A 212 6.79 -8.55 -11.68
C HIS A 212 6.33 -8.62 -13.14
N SER A 213 5.03 -8.43 -13.39
CA SER A 213 4.49 -8.34 -14.76
C SER A 213 5.06 -7.13 -15.52
N LEU A 214 5.15 -5.94 -14.90
CA LEU A 214 5.78 -4.76 -15.49
C LEU A 214 7.27 -4.95 -15.76
N LEU A 215 7.98 -5.70 -14.90
CA LEU A 215 9.38 -6.09 -15.08
C LEU A 215 9.55 -7.25 -16.08
N LYS A 216 8.44 -7.85 -16.57
CA LYS A 216 8.42 -8.99 -17.50
C LYS A 216 9.13 -10.22 -16.95
N LEU A 217 8.97 -10.50 -15.66
CA LEU A 217 9.54 -11.68 -15.02
C LEU A 217 8.71 -12.92 -15.34
N PRO A 218 9.32 -13.97 -15.93
CA PRO A 218 8.58 -15.14 -16.42
C PRO A 218 8.13 -16.08 -15.30
N ASP A 219 8.94 -16.21 -14.25
CA ASP A 219 8.75 -17.16 -13.16
C ASP A 219 9.52 -16.74 -11.89
N PHE A 220 9.35 -17.52 -10.83
CA PHE A 220 10.00 -17.27 -9.54
C PHE A 220 11.53 -17.35 -9.60
N ASN A 221 12.10 -18.23 -10.42
CA ASN A 221 13.55 -18.33 -10.58
C ASN A 221 14.10 -17.08 -11.30
N GLY A 222 13.34 -16.58 -12.31
CA GLY A 222 13.62 -15.32 -12.97
C GLY A 222 13.63 -14.14 -11.97
N LEU A 223 12.66 -14.11 -11.04
CA LEU A 223 12.64 -13.11 -9.97
C LEU A 223 13.89 -13.20 -9.07
N LEU A 224 14.21 -14.39 -8.55
CA LEU A 224 15.35 -14.56 -7.65
C LEU A 224 16.71 -14.19 -8.29
N SER A 225 16.80 -14.31 -9.61
CA SER A 225 17.98 -13.96 -10.39
C SER A 225 18.01 -12.49 -10.83
N HIS A 226 16.89 -11.77 -10.65
CA HIS A 226 16.77 -10.39 -11.12
C HIS A 226 17.39 -9.38 -10.14
N PRO A 227 18.06 -8.32 -10.62
CA PRO A 227 18.66 -7.30 -9.75
C PRO A 227 17.66 -6.62 -8.79
N SER A 228 16.37 -6.59 -9.15
CA SER A 228 15.32 -6.00 -8.32
C SER A 228 14.71 -6.98 -7.29
N ALA A 229 15.21 -8.22 -7.16
CA ALA A 229 14.64 -9.20 -6.24
C ALA A 229 14.59 -8.69 -4.79
N GLY A 230 15.67 -8.10 -4.30
CA GLY A 230 15.74 -7.52 -2.96
C GLY A 230 14.74 -6.37 -2.77
N ALA A 231 14.66 -5.45 -3.73
CA ALA A 231 13.71 -4.34 -3.72
C ALA A 231 12.25 -4.84 -3.76
N SER A 232 11.97 -5.85 -4.57
CA SER A 232 10.65 -6.48 -4.62
C SER A 232 10.27 -7.14 -3.30
N TRP A 233 11.20 -7.86 -2.68
CA TRP A 233 11.00 -8.45 -1.36
C TRP A 233 10.73 -7.39 -0.29
N GLU A 234 11.50 -6.31 -0.29
CA GLU A 234 11.32 -5.18 0.61
C GLU A 234 9.90 -4.62 0.50
N GLY A 235 9.45 -4.27 -0.72
CA GLY A 235 8.11 -3.73 -0.94
C GLY A 235 7.00 -4.71 -0.54
N PHE A 236 7.16 -6.00 -0.87
CA PHE A 236 6.22 -7.05 -0.45
C PHE A 236 6.09 -7.13 1.07
N VAL A 237 7.20 -7.22 1.79
CA VAL A 237 7.20 -7.28 3.27
C VAL A 237 6.57 -6.03 3.89
N ILE A 238 6.89 -4.83 3.38
CA ILE A 238 6.29 -3.58 3.85
C ILE A 238 4.76 -3.61 3.69
N GLU A 239 4.24 -3.98 2.51
CA GLU A 239 2.78 -4.03 2.28
C GLU A 239 2.11 -5.07 3.19
N GLN A 240 2.72 -6.23 3.45
CA GLN A 240 2.19 -7.22 4.38
C GLN A 240 2.12 -6.69 5.82
N ILE A 241 3.16 -6.01 6.28
CA ILE A 241 3.20 -5.41 7.62
C ILE A 241 2.14 -4.31 7.77
N LEU A 242 2.08 -3.37 6.81
CA LEU A 242 1.17 -2.24 6.88
C LEU A 242 -0.29 -2.69 6.71
N GLY A 243 -0.55 -3.66 5.82
CA GLY A 243 -1.87 -4.26 5.66
C GLY A 243 -2.34 -4.96 6.95
N LYS A 244 -1.46 -5.74 7.59
CA LYS A 244 -1.77 -6.40 8.87
C LYS A 244 -2.09 -5.39 9.97
N LEU A 245 -1.31 -4.33 10.11
CA LEU A 245 -1.56 -3.28 11.12
C LEU A 245 -2.87 -2.53 10.85
N SER A 246 -3.20 -2.26 9.60
CA SER A 246 -4.48 -1.66 9.21
C SER A 246 -5.66 -2.60 9.53
N TYR A 247 -5.53 -3.90 9.24
CA TYR A 247 -6.52 -4.90 9.59
C TYR A 247 -6.76 -5.00 11.11
N LEU A 248 -5.69 -4.86 11.91
CA LEU A 248 -5.77 -4.85 13.37
C LEU A 248 -6.26 -3.51 13.95
N ASP A 249 -6.63 -2.54 13.12
CA ASP A 249 -7.04 -1.17 13.51
C ASP A 249 -6.01 -0.47 14.42
N ARG A 250 -4.71 -0.69 14.14
CA ARG A 250 -3.63 -0.08 14.92
C ARG A 250 -3.38 1.35 14.47
N GLN A 251 -3.21 2.23 15.45
CA GLN A 251 -2.75 3.60 15.19
C GLN A 251 -1.23 3.62 15.06
N PHE A 252 -0.73 3.92 13.88
CA PHE A 252 0.71 4.02 13.58
C PHE A 252 0.96 4.98 12.42
N SER A 253 2.19 5.44 12.31
CA SER A 253 2.69 6.20 11.16
C SER A 253 3.92 5.49 10.58
N PRO A 254 3.89 5.10 9.29
CA PRO A 254 5.00 4.42 8.65
C PRO A 254 5.97 5.42 8.03
N TYR A 255 7.26 5.19 8.23
CA TYR A 255 8.34 5.99 7.67
C TYR A 255 9.50 5.10 7.23
N TYR A 256 10.46 5.67 6.51
CA TYR A 256 11.79 5.09 6.31
C TYR A 256 12.86 6.10 6.76
N LEU A 257 14.06 5.66 6.99
CA LEU A 257 15.19 6.54 7.26
C LEU A 257 16.28 6.31 6.23
N ARG A 258 16.81 7.38 5.64
CA ARG A 258 18.05 7.34 4.87
C ARG A 258 18.89 8.57 5.11
N THR A 259 20.12 8.35 5.49
CA THR A 259 21.12 9.41 5.72
C THR A 259 21.94 9.66 4.45
N SER A 260 22.58 10.83 4.36
CA SER A 260 23.45 11.16 3.23
C SER A 260 24.69 10.26 3.15
N ASP A 261 25.08 9.61 4.26
CA ASP A 261 26.15 8.61 4.32
C ASP A 261 25.66 7.16 4.12
N GLN A 262 24.50 7.02 3.43
CA GLN A 262 23.92 5.75 2.96
C GLN A 262 23.46 4.78 4.07
N LYS A 263 23.28 5.24 5.31
CA LYS A 263 22.67 4.44 6.36
C LYS A 263 21.15 4.46 6.16
N GLU A 264 20.52 3.31 6.30
CA GLU A 264 19.11 3.14 5.98
C GLU A 264 18.40 2.28 7.02
N ILE A 265 17.10 2.56 7.24
CA ILE A 265 16.12 1.69 7.87
C ILE A 265 14.96 1.64 6.90
N ASP A 266 14.59 0.45 6.43
CA ASP A 266 13.59 0.28 5.39
C ASP A 266 12.18 0.66 5.85
N LEU A 267 11.83 0.33 7.11
CA LEU A 267 10.54 0.69 7.69
C LEU A 267 10.69 1.09 9.16
N ILE A 268 10.16 2.24 9.49
CA ILE A 268 9.97 2.69 10.87
C ILE A 268 8.46 2.72 11.12
N LEU A 269 8.02 2.04 12.16
CA LEU A 269 6.66 2.13 12.67
C LEU A 269 6.65 3.01 13.91
N ASP A 270 6.05 4.19 13.77
CA ASP A 270 5.90 5.15 14.87
C ASP A 270 4.50 4.98 15.47
N PHE A 271 4.44 4.43 16.69
CA PHE A 271 3.21 4.27 17.48
C PHE A 271 3.00 5.41 18.50
N GLY A 272 3.73 6.51 18.35
CA GLY A 272 3.76 7.64 19.28
C GLY A 272 4.75 7.40 20.44
N PRO A 273 4.39 6.65 21.49
CA PRO A 273 5.30 6.40 22.61
C PRO A 273 6.42 5.39 22.29
N LYS A 274 6.24 4.56 21.29
CA LYS A 274 7.18 3.50 20.89
C LYS A 274 7.47 3.56 19.40
N LYS A 275 8.71 3.28 19.04
CA LYS A 275 9.17 3.20 17.65
C LYS A 275 9.83 1.86 17.39
N TRP A 276 9.44 1.24 16.28
CA TRP A 276 10.08 0.02 15.81
C TRP A 276 10.89 0.32 14.56
N ALA A 277 12.12 -0.12 14.54
CA ALA A 277 12.97 -0.13 13.37
C ALA A 277 12.93 -1.52 12.74
N ILE A 278 12.68 -1.57 11.45
CA ILE A 278 12.59 -2.82 10.67
C ILE A 278 13.50 -2.69 9.46
N GLU A 279 14.45 -3.60 9.36
CA GLU A 279 15.32 -3.80 8.19
C GLU A 279 14.88 -5.06 7.46
N ILE A 280 14.91 -5.05 6.14
CA ILE A 280 14.38 -6.16 5.33
C ILE A 280 15.49 -6.65 4.39
N LYS A 281 15.85 -7.93 4.49
CA LYS A 281 16.90 -8.51 3.65
C LYS A 281 16.45 -9.81 3.01
N LEU A 282 16.63 -9.90 1.70
CA LEU A 282 16.42 -11.14 0.96
C LEU A 282 17.61 -12.08 1.16
N THR A 283 17.71 -12.66 2.35
CA THR A 283 18.74 -13.64 2.70
C THR A 283 18.17 -14.70 3.64
N SER A 284 18.67 -15.92 3.56
CA SER A 284 18.38 -17.00 4.52
C SER A 284 19.45 -17.11 5.63
N SER A 285 20.51 -16.32 5.55
CA SER A 285 21.65 -16.40 6.49
C SER A 285 22.22 -14.98 6.74
N PRO A 286 21.52 -14.17 7.56
CA PRO A 286 22.02 -12.83 7.91
C PRO A 286 23.32 -12.96 8.72
N SER A 287 24.29 -12.10 8.44
CA SER A 287 25.56 -12.09 9.15
C SER A 287 25.48 -11.30 10.47
N PRO A 288 26.37 -11.56 11.43
CA PRO A 288 26.50 -10.73 12.64
C PRO A 288 26.77 -9.25 12.31
N ASP A 289 27.50 -8.97 11.22
CA ASP A 289 27.79 -7.61 10.77
C ASP A 289 26.53 -6.90 10.26
N ASP A 290 25.60 -7.61 9.61
CA ASP A 290 24.31 -7.07 9.21
C ASP A 290 23.51 -6.58 10.43
N ILE A 291 23.44 -7.41 11.48
CA ILE A 291 22.76 -7.10 12.72
C ILE A 291 23.43 -5.92 13.45
N ALA A 292 24.76 -5.95 13.54
CA ALA A 292 25.52 -4.88 14.18
C ALA A 292 25.37 -3.54 13.44
N HIS A 293 25.38 -3.57 12.10
CA HIS A 293 25.17 -2.38 11.28
C HIS A 293 23.75 -1.81 11.50
N PHE A 294 22.74 -2.65 11.40
CA PHE A 294 21.35 -2.26 11.60
C PHE A 294 21.13 -1.66 13.00
N ASN A 295 21.65 -2.29 14.05
CA ASN A 295 21.54 -1.78 15.42
C ASN A 295 22.11 -0.35 15.55
N LYS A 296 23.28 -0.07 14.95
CA LYS A 296 23.88 1.27 14.94
C LYS A 296 23.04 2.31 14.22
N VAL A 297 22.27 1.90 13.21
CA VAL A 297 21.36 2.81 12.52
C VAL A 297 20.07 3.01 13.33
N ALA A 298 19.54 1.96 13.95
CA ALA A 298 18.37 2.02 14.82
C ALA A 298 18.61 2.86 16.09
N ASP A 299 19.84 2.94 16.58
CA ASP A 299 20.24 3.87 17.66
C ASP A 299 20.00 5.34 17.29
N LEU A 300 20.02 5.70 16.02
CA LEU A 300 19.81 7.08 15.59
C LEU A 300 18.39 7.60 15.87
N ILE A 301 17.42 6.71 16.00
CA ILE A 301 16.02 7.06 16.22
C ILE A 301 15.54 6.62 17.60
N ASP A 302 16.43 6.11 18.46
CA ASP A 302 16.09 5.52 19.76
C ASP A 302 14.98 4.47 19.62
N ALA A 303 15.18 3.49 18.70
CA ALA A 303 14.18 2.47 18.43
C ALA A 303 13.99 1.53 19.64
N ASP A 304 12.74 1.41 20.09
CA ASP A 304 12.35 0.53 21.20
C ASP A 304 12.41 -0.95 20.80
N LYS A 305 12.13 -1.25 19.54
CA LYS A 305 12.22 -2.60 18.98
C LYS A 305 12.97 -2.59 17.66
N ARG A 306 13.82 -3.56 17.48
CA ARG A 306 14.65 -3.73 16.28
C ARG A 306 14.39 -5.09 15.69
N ILE A 307 14.04 -5.13 14.43
CA ILE A 307 13.62 -6.34 13.73
C ILE A 307 14.32 -6.41 12.39
N LEU A 308 15.03 -7.51 12.15
CA LEU A 308 15.62 -7.84 10.86
C LEU A 308 14.78 -8.95 10.22
N VAL A 309 14.06 -8.61 9.16
CA VAL A 309 13.21 -9.55 8.43
C VAL A 309 14.02 -10.22 7.33
N CYS A 310 14.13 -11.54 7.42
CA CYS A 310 14.88 -12.38 6.49
C CYS A 310 14.07 -13.61 6.07
N ARG A 311 14.62 -14.44 5.19
CA ARG A 311 14.02 -15.73 4.79
C ARG A 311 14.62 -16.89 5.58
N ILE A 312 14.64 -16.79 6.89
CA ILE A 312 15.16 -17.82 7.81
C ILE A 312 14.07 -18.81 8.20
N GLU A 313 14.45 -20.02 8.59
CA GLU A 313 13.49 -21.06 9.01
C GLU A 313 12.99 -20.88 10.45
N LYS A 314 13.82 -20.31 11.32
CA LYS A 314 13.49 -20.14 12.74
C LYS A 314 13.90 -18.75 13.21
N PRO A 315 13.06 -18.06 13.96
CA PRO A 315 13.39 -16.76 14.51
C PRO A 315 14.55 -16.86 15.50
N ILE A 316 15.39 -15.83 15.51
CA ILE A 316 16.52 -15.69 16.42
C ILE A 316 16.26 -14.46 17.27
N LEU A 317 16.08 -14.67 18.57
CA LEU A 317 15.92 -13.58 19.53
C LEU A 317 17.27 -13.31 20.19
N SER A 318 17.83 -12.12 19.95
CA SER A 318 18.97 -11.61 20.68
C SER A 318 18.53 -10.49 21.66
N GLU A 319 19.42 -10.07 22.54
CA GLU A 319 19.15 -8.97 23.47
C GLU A 319 18.85 -7.64 22.75
N THR A 320 19.37 -7.47 21.53
CA THR A 320 19.33 -6.18 20.81
C THR A 320 18.47 -6.19 19.57
N CYS A 321 18.15 -7.37 19.01
CA CYS A 321 17.45 -7.47 17.73
C CYS A 321 16.70 -8.80 17.62
N LEU A 322 15.47 -8.75 17.12
CA LEU A 322 14.75 -9.93 16.64
C LEU A 322 15.10 -10.14 15.17
N VAL A 323 15.66 -11.30 14.83
CA VAL A 323 15.77 -11.75 13.42
C VAL A 323 14.64 -12.74 13.17
N SER A 324 13.80 -12.49 12.18
CA SER A 324 12.63 -13.34 11.92
C SER A 324 12.33 -13.46 10.44
N ASP A 325 11.54 -14.48 10.09
CA ASP A 325 10.81 -14.49 8.83
C ASP A 325 9.57 -13.59 8.90
N LEU A 326 8.93 -13.39 7.75
CA LEU A 326 7.71 -12.58 7.68
C LEU A 326 6.54 -13.19 8.47
N PRO A 327 6.20 -14.51 8.35
CA PRO A 327 5.12 -15.10 9.13
C PRO A 327 5.24 -14.89 10.64
N TYR A 328 6.43 -15.09 11.18
CA TYR A 328 6.65 -14.89 12.61
C TYR A 328 6.49 -13.40 12.99
N LEU A 329 7.00 -12.48 12.18
CA LEU A 329 6.81 -11.05 12.45
C LEU A 329 5.32 -10.69 12.47
N LEU A 330 4.52 -11.19 11.51
CA LEU A 330 3.07 -10.93 11.47
C LEU A 330 2.38 -11.43 12.74
N SER A 331 2.79 -12.59 13.27
CA SER A 331 2.27 -13.11 14.55
C SER A 331 2.68 -12.24 15.77
N VAL A 332 3.88 -11.65 15.73
CA VAL A 332 4.34 -10.70 16.77
C VAL A 332 3.52 -9.42 16.77
N LEU A 333 3.13 -8.92 15.58
CA LEU A 333 2.25 -7.75 15.47
C LEU A 333 0.88 -8.00 16.08
N GLU A 334 0.36 -9.22 15.98
CA GLU A 334 -0.94 -9.62 16.51
C GLU A 334 -0.95 -9.69 18.05
N GLN A 335 0.13 -10.21 18.64
CA GLN A 335 0.24 -10.41 20.10
C GLN A 335 0.42 -9.12 20.90
N GLN A 336 0.75 -8.01 20.29
CA GLN A 336 0.99 -6.74 20.96
C GLN A 336 -0.30 -5.88 21.06
N SER A 337 -1.40 -6.55 21.39
CA SER A 337 -2.72 -5.93 21.64
C SER A 337 -2.72 -5.10 22.91
#